data_f826a15dc9881b4d02bc28e9a00ece28
#
_entry.id   f826a15dc9881b4d02bc28e9a00ece28
#
_cell.length_a   1.000
_cell.length_b   1.000
_cell.length_c   1.000
_cell.angle_alpha   90.00
_cell.angle_beta   90.00
_cell.angle_gamma   90.00
#
_symmetry.space_group_name_H-M   'P 1'
#
loop_
_entity.id
_entity.type
_entity.pdbx_description
1 polymer ?
#
loop_
_entity_poly.entity_id
_entity_poly.type
_entity_poly.pdbx_seq_one_letter_code
_entity_poly.pdbx_strand_id
1 'polypeptide(L)'
;MWSRDANRKIQYSDWKSFTSHTVEMLDGFVPEKKIESSKYGGDASMKLNASGYFRTEKVSGRWTVIDPDGHPFIVSAMNSFRQGKSPNNEKAFLEKFGSVEKWVAGSIQTFQKLGFNTAGSWSEIEPIIQFNKTAKRPFAYTTQLSLLAGYIRLAVKKTPERKDAPALSFIMDDAFAVYCDEQCQKLAANKNDANLLGHFSDNEIAFMHTEFKDLLAIADS
;
A
#
# COMPACT_ATOMS: atom_id res chain seq x y z
N MET A 1 -23.40 9.89 -13.01
CA MET A 1 -22.32 10.78 -12.48
C MET A 1 -22.84 11.40 -11.20
N TRP A 2 -22.02 11.66 -10.25
CA TRP A 2 -22.40 12.37 -9.02
C TRP A 2 -21.65 13.70 -8.94
N SER A 3 -22.24 14.69 -8.30
CA SER A 3 -21.63 15.96 -7.96
C SER A 3 -22.00 16.33 -6.51
N ARG A 4 -21.34 17.31 -5.93
CA ARG A 4 -21.73 17.85 -4.63
C ARG A 4 -22.31 19.25 -4.82
N ASP A 5 -23.43 19.52 -4.17
CA ASP A 5 -23.99 20.88 -4.10
C ASP A 5 -23.16 21.78 -3.15
N ALA A 6 -23.57 23.04 -3.03
CA ALA A 6 -22.93 24.03 -2.15
C ALA A 6 -22.88 23.59 -0.67
N ASN A 7 -23.79 22.73 -0.23
CA ASN A 7 -23.85 22.16 1.11
C ASN A 7 -23.12 20.81 1.23
N ARG A 8 -22.32 20.44 0.21
CA ARG A 8 -21.59 19.16 0.10
C ARG A 8 -22.49 17.92 0.06
N LYS A 9 -23.80 18.04 -0.13
CA LYS A 9 -24.68 16.89 -0.34
C LYS A 9 -24.47 16.31 -1.73
N ILE A 10 -24.43 14.97 -1.79
CA ILE A 10 -24.27 14.26 -3.05
C ILE A 10 -25.55 14.39 -3.87
N GLN A 11 -25.40 14.86 -5.10
CA GLN A 11 -26.44 14.92 -6.13
C GLN A 11 -26.10 13.88 -7.20
N TYR A 12 -27.05 13.07 -7.57
CA TYR A 12 -26.91 12.10 -8.64
C TYR A 12 -27.60 12.63 -9.89
N SER A 13 -26.89 12.64 -11.01
CA SER A 13 -27.52 12.85 -12.31
C SER A 13 -28.11 11.54 -12.83
N ASP A 14 -29.01 11.63 -13.80
CA ASP A 14 -29.49 10.47 -14.54
C ASP A 14 -28.33 9.67 -15.15
N TRP A 15 -28.55 8.39 -15.35
CA TRP A 15 -27.61 7.52 -16.03
C TRP A 15 -27.39 8.01 -17.46
N LYS A 16 -26.13 8.18 -17.83
CA LYS A 16 -25.73 8.53 -19.19
C LYS A 16 -24.80 7.45 -19.73
N SER A 17 -25.01 7.11 -20.98
CA SER A 17 -24.09 6.25 -21.70
C SER A 17 -22.88 7.04 -22.16
N PHE A 18 -21.70 6.50 -21.97
CA PHE A 18 -20.45 7.03 -22.49
C PHE A 18 -19.78 5.98 -23.37
N THR A 19 -19.18 6.40 -24.45
CA THR A 19 -18.31 5.53 -25.23
C THR A 19 -17.12 5.17 -24.38
N SER A 20 -16.85 3.88 -24.23
CA SER A 20 -15.65 3.36 -23.57
C SER A 20 -14.84 2.55 -24.57
N HIS A 21 -13.54 2.49 -24.33
CA HIS A 21 -12.62 1.68 -25.11
C HIS A 21 -12.05 0.58 -24.23
N THR A 22 -11.98 -0.62 -24.77
CA THR A 22 -11.30 -1.76 -24.15
C THR A 22 -10.02 -2.06 -24.92
N VAL A 23 -9.13 -2.87 -24.34
CA VAL A 23 -7.86 -3.27 -24.99
C VAL A 23 -8.14 -3.97 -26.31
N GLU A 24 -9.22 -4.76 -26.41
CA GLU A 24 -9.63 -5.47 -27.62
C GLU A 24 -10.03 -4.53 -28.77
N MET A 25 -10.35 -3.26 -28.46
CA MET A 25 -10.70 -2.24 -29.47
C MET A 25 -9.48 -1.48 -29.99
N LEU A 26 -8.29 -1.78 -29.51
CA LEU A 26 -7.03 -1.19 -30.00
C LEU A 26 -6.58 -1.96 -31.22
N ASP A 27 -6.77 -1.35 -32.40
CA ASP A 27 -6.34 -1.93 -33.68
C ASP A 27 -4.83 -2.21 -33.66
N GLY A 28 -4.47 -3.44 -34.02
CA GLY A 28 -3.09 -3.87 -34.08
C GLY A 28 -2.39 -4.09 -32.74
N PHE A 29 -3.10 -4.00 -31.61
CA PHE A 29 -2.52 -4.34 -30.32
C PHE A 29 -2.25 -5.85 -30.23
N VAL A 30 -0.99 -6.19 -30.16
CA VAL A 30 -0.54 -7.57 -29.86
C VAL A 30 0.15 -7.53 -28.51
N PRO A 31 -0.34 -8.26 -27.49
CA PRO A 31 0.34 -8.34 -26.21
C PRO A 31 1.77 -8.85 -26.38
N GLU A 32 2.73 -8.17 -25.79
CA GLU A 32 4.10 -8.67 -25.75
C GLU A 32 4.18 -10.05 -25.10
N LYS A 33 5.18 -10.83 -25.49
CA LYS A 33 5.41 -12.13 -24.90
C LYS A 33 5.57 -11.96 -23.38
N LYS A 34 4.81 -12.74 -22.62
CA LYS A 34 4.89 -12.74 -21.16
C LYS A 34 6.30 -13.06 -20.72
N ILE A 35 6.92 -12.16 -19.97
CA ILE A 35 8.23 -12.37 -19.34
C ILE A 35 8.10 -13.52 -18.34
N GLU A 36 9.05 -14.45 -18.38
CA GLU A 36 9.14 -15.52 -17.41
C GLU A 36 9.44 -14.93 -16.02
N SER A 37 8.64 -15.28 -15.04
CA SER A 37 8.72 -14.67 -13.71
C SER A 37 9.51 -15.57 -12.76
N SER A 38 10.35 -14.93 -11.92
CA SER A 38 10.97 -15.56 -10.77
C SER A 38 9.93 -16.03 -9.74
N LYS A 39 10.37 -16.71 -8.70
CA LYS A 39 9.54 -17.13 -7.56
C LYS A 39 8.74 -15.96 -6.96
N TYR A 40 9.36 -14.78 -6.85
CA TYR A 40 8.73 -13.58 -6.28
C TYR A 40 7.98 -12.74 -7.32
N GLY A 41 8.10 -13.05 -8.60
CA GLY A 41 7.47 -12.29 -9.69
C GLY A 41 8.39 -11.27 -10.35
N GLY A 42 9.70 -11.33 -10.10
CA GLY A 42 10.72 -10.58 -10.82
C GLY A 42 10.99 -11.14 -12.21
N ASP A 43 11.79 -10.45 -13.01
CA ASP A 43 12.20 -10.86 -14.34
C ASP A 43 13.25 -11.97 -14.26
N ALA A 44 12.85 -13.21 -14.58
CA ALA A 44 13.73 -14.37 -14.54
C ALA A 44 14.82 -14.37 -15.63
N SER A 45 14.72 -13.50 -16.63
CA SER A 45 15.73 -13.42 -17.71
C SER A 45 17.05 -12.80 -17.25
N MET A 46 17.05 -12.07 -16.12
CA MET A 46 18.23 -11.45 -15.53
C MET A 46 18.38 -11.89 -14.08
N LYS A 47 19.62 -12.17 -13.67
CA LYS A 47 19.95 -12.55 -12.30
C LYS A 47 21.18 -11.82 -11.80
N LEU A 48 21.05 -11.19 -10.64
CA LEU A 48 22.08 -10.57 -9.84
C LEU A 48 22.35 -11.43 -8.60
N ASN A 49 23.17 -10.93 -7.68
CA ASN A 49 23.41 -11.63 -6.43
C ASN A 49 22.13 -11.69 -5.58
N ALA A 50 21.77 -12.86 -5.09
CA ALA A 50 20.70 -13.03 -4.11
C ALA A 50 21.10 -12.43 -2.76
N SER A 51 20.18 -11.77 -2.09
CA SER A 51 20.37 -11.20 -0.73
C SER A 51 19.50 -11.82 0.34
N GLY A 52 18.49 -12.58 -0.07
CA GLY A 52 17.45 -13.09 0.82
C GLY A 52 16.36 -12.07 1.18
N TYR A 53 16.49 -10.82 0.71
CA TYR A 53 15.57 -9.71 0.97
C TYR A 53 15.38 -8.85 -0.27
N PHE A 54 14.28 -8.13 -0.36
CA PHE A 54 14.12 -7.06 -1.34
C PHE A 54 15.12 -5.94 -1.05
N ARG A 55 15.73 -5.43 -2.11
CA ARG A 55 16.65 -4.29 -2.04
C ARG A 55 16.55 -3.43 -3.28
N THR A 56 17.15 -2.26 -3.24
CA THR A 56 17.34 -1.42 -4.40
C THR A 56 18.81 -1.47 -4.84
N GLU A 57 19.04 -1.53 -6.15
CA GLU A 57 20.37 -1.55 -6.75
C GLU A 57 20.38 -0.77 -8.06
N LYS A 58 21.51 -0.19 -8.42
CA LYS A 58 21.63 0.54 -9.68
C LYS A 58 22.05 -0.42 -10.79
N VAL A 59 21.09 -0.80 -11.65
CA VAL A 59 21.30 -1.72 -12.78
C VAL A 59 21.30 -0.92 -14.07
N SER A 60 22.39 -0.98 -14.85
CA SER A 60 22.53 -0.24 -16.11
C SER A 60 22.18 1.26 -15.99
N GLY A 61 22.59 1.88 -14.88
CA GLY A 61 22.36 3.29 -14.62
C GLY A 61 20.99 3.66 -14.02
N ARG A 62 20.06 2.72 -13.87
CA ARG A 62 18.72 2.93 -13.31
C ARG A 62 18.57 2.25 -11.95
N TRP A 63 17.92 2.93 -11.00
CA TRP A 63 17.52 2.31 -9.75
C TRP A 63 16.45 1.27 -10.00
N THR A 64 16.68 0.06 -9.54
CA THR A 64 15.83 -1.10 -9.73
C THR A 64 15.61 -1.81 -8.41
N VAL A 65 14.41 -2.25 -8.15
CA VAL A 65 14.14 -3.16 -7.03
C VAL A 65 14.60 -4.55 -7.45
N ILE A 66 15.29 -5.24 -6.56
CA ILE A 66 15.76 -6.60 -6.76
C ILE A 66 15.07 -7.50 -5.74
N ASP A 67 14.52 -8.60 -6.21
CA ASP A 67 13.88 -9.58 -5.36
C ASP A 67 14.89 -10.38 -4.51
N PRO A 68 14.45 -11.12 -3.48
CA PRO A 68 15.33 -11.88 -2.60
C PRO A 68 16.27 -12.87 -3.31
N ASP A 69 15.82 -13.42 -4.44
CA ASP A 69 16.62 -14.38 -5.24
C ASP A 69 17.55 -13.69 -6.24
N GLY A 70 17.52 -12.37 -6.38
CA GLY A 70 18.41 -11.58 -7.21
C GLY A 70 17.84 -11.18 -8.58
N HIS A 71 16.54 -11.26 -8.79
CA HIS A 71 15.93 -10.87 -10.06
C HIS A 71 15.39 -9.43 -10.00
N PRO A 72 15.53 -8.64 -11.10
CA PRO A 72 14.88 -7.35 -11.20
C PRO A 72 13.36 -7.47 -10.98
N PHE A 73 12.82 -6.58 -10.17
CA PHE A 73 11.43 -6.65 -9.72
C PHE A 73 10.71 -5.34 -9.98
N ILE A 74 9.69 -5.38 -10.83
CA ILE A 74 8.80 -4.25 -11.05
C ILE A 74 7.61 -4.40 -10.11
N VAL A 75 7.47 -3.45 -9.18
CA VAL A 75 6.37 -3.46 -8.21
C VAL A 75 5.05 -3.20 -8.92
N SER A 76 4.19 -4.20 -8.96
CA SER A 76 2.80 -4.08 -9.40
C SER A 76 1.91 -4.46 -8.22
N ALA A 77 1.41 -3.44 -7.50
CA ALA A 77 0.77 -3.64 -6.21
C ALA A 77 -0.75 -3.46 -6.25
N MET A 78 -1.45 -4.33 -5.51
CA MET A 78 -2.86 -4.15 -5.17
C MET A 78 -2.95 -3.51 -3.78
N ASN A 79 -3.44 -2.29 -3.71
CA ASN A 79 -3.69 -1.58 -2.46
C ASN A 79 -5.04 -1.99 -1.84
N SER A 80 -5.16 -1.81 -0.53
CA SER A 80 -6.39 -2.09 0.21
C SER A 80 -6.92 -3.53 0.02
N PHE A 81 -6.00 -4.49 -0.12
CA PHE A 81 -6.35 -5.91 -0.14
C PHE A 81 -6.80 -6.34 1.26
N ARG A 82 -8.07 -6.14 1.53
CA ARG A 82 -8.70 -6.38 2.83
C ARG A 82 -10.17 -6.73 2.67
N GLN A 83 -10.73 -7.36 3.69
CA GLN A 83 -12.17 -7.63 3.76
C GLN A 83 -12.97 -6.36 4.04
N GLY A 84 -14.17 -6.28 3.47
CA GLY A 84 -15.16 -5.31 3.92
C GLY A 84 -15.78 -5.75 5.26
N LYS A 85 -15.94 -4.79 6.19
CA LYS A 85 -16.39 -5.05 7.57
C LYS A 85 -17.87 -4.74 7.82
N SER A 86 -18.68 -4.53 6.78
CA SER A 86 -20.13 -4.40 6.97
C SER A 86 -20.78 -5.79 7.10
N PRO A 87 -21.91 -5.92 7.84
CA PRO A 87 -22.62 -7.19 7.96
C PRO A 87 -22.97 -7.85 6.61
N ASN A 88 -23.31 -7.04 5.61
CA ASN A 88 -23.62 -7.54 4.27
C ASN A 88 -22.35 -8.06 3.56
N ASN A 89 -21.20 -7.36 3.75
CA ASN A 89 -19.94 -7.82 3.18
C ASN A 89 -19.48 -9.12 3.83
N GLU A 90 -19.61 -9.26 5.15
CA GLU A 90 -19.24 -10.48 5.87
C GLU A 90 -20.08 -11.68 5.41
N LYS A 91 -21.39 -11.47 5.26
CA LYS A 91 -22.30 -12.52 4.75
C LYS A 91 -21.89 -12.94 3.33
N ALA A 92 -21.79 -12.00 2.40
CA ALA A 92 -21.41 -12.26 1.02
C ALA A 92 -20.01 -12.90 0.91
N PHE A 93 -19.08 -12.50 1.76
CA PHE A 93 -17.75 -13.08 1.85
C PHE A 93 -17.79 -14.56 2.25
N LEU A 94 -18.53 -14.90 3.32
CA LEU A 94 -18.67 -16.28 3.79
C LEU A 94 -19.38 -17.15 2.75
N GLU A 95 -20.43 -16.65 2.11
CA GLU A 95 -21.13 -17.35 1.04
C GLU A 95 -20.23 -17.63 -0.16
N LYS A 96 -19.40 -16.67 -0.57
CA LYS A 96 -18.55 -16.78 -1.76
C LYS A 96 -17.27 -17.59 -1.53
N PHE A 97 -16.59 -17.36 -0.42
CA PHE A 97 -15.25 -17.91 -0.17
C PHE A 97 -15.20 -18.96 0.94
N GLY A 98 -16.11 -18.90 1.90
CA GLY A 98 -16.19 -19.80 3.04
C GLY A 98 -15.15 -19.55 4.12
N SER A 99 -13.96 -19.04 3.77
CA SER A 99 -12.92 -18.68 4.75
C SER A 99 -11.95 -17.61 4.23
N VAL A 100 -11.20 -16.99 5.15
CA VAL A 100 -10.17 -15.99 4.83
C VAL A 100 -9.07 -16.60 3.99
N GLU A 101 -8.62 -17.80 4.32
CA GLU A 101 -7.55 -18.51 3.62
C GLU A 101 -7.91 -18.77 2.16
N LYS A 102 -9.13 -19.22 1.91
CA LYS A 102 -9.63 -19.47 0.55
C LYS A 102 -9.75 -18.17 -0.23
N TRP A 103 -10.23 -17.10 0.41
CA TRP A 103 -10.31 -15.78 -0.21
C TRP A 103 -8.92 -15.26 -0.57
N VAL A 104 -7.95 -15.31 0.34
CA VAL A 104 -6.58 -14.84 0.09
C VAL A 104 -5.96 -15.64 -1.05
N ALA A 105 -6.03 -16.97 -0.99
CA ALA A 105 -5.46 -17.83 -2.01
C ALA A 105 -6.07 -17.57 -3.40
N GLY A 106 -7.39 -17.50 -3.50
CA GLY A 106 -8.09 -17.25 -4.77
C GLY A 106 -7.85 -15.84 -5.32
N SER A 107 -7.81 -14.83 -4.43
CA SER A 107 -7.53 -13.45 -4.82
C SER A 107 -6.09 -13.29 -5.30
N ILE A 108 -5.11 -13.82 -4.57
CA ILE A 108 -3.68 -13.76 -4.97
C ILE A 108 -3.47 -14.47 -6.30
N GLN A 109 -4.07 -15.64 -6.52
CA GLN A 109 -3.99 -16.33 -7.81
C GLN A 109 -4.53 -15.47 -8.95
N THR A 110 -5.64 -14.77 -8.71
CA THR A 110 -6.22 -13.85 -9.70
C THR A 110 -5.29 -12.67 -9.95
N PHE A 111 -4.76 -12.04 -8.90
CA PHE A 111 -3.80 -10.94 -9.02
C PHE A 111 -2.55 -11.35 -9.78
N GLN A 112 -1.97 -12.50 -9.47
CA GLN A 112 -0.79 -13.01 -10.17
C GLN A 112 -1.04 -13.31 -11.65
N LYS A 113 -2.25 -13.78 -12.01
CA LYS A 113 -2.65 -13.94 -13.43
C LYS A 113 -2.75 -12.61 -14.17
N LEU A 114 -3.14 -11.55 -13.45
CA LEU A 114 -3.23 -10.18 -13.98
C LEU A 114 -1.90 -9.41 -13.92
N GLY A 115 -0.82 -10.02 -13.46
CA GLY A 115 0.50 -9.41 -13.38
C GLY A 115 0.82 -8.65 -12.11
N PHE A 116 -0.09 -8.66 -11.11
CA PHE A 116 0.22 -8.12 -9.79
C PHE A 116 1.10 -9.09 -9.00
N ASN A 117 2.01 -8.53 -8.19
CA ASN A 117 2.99 -9.30 -7.42
C ASN A 117 3.13 -8.84 -5.96
N THR A 118 2.42 -7.78 -5.57
CA THR A 118 2.59 -7.14 -4.26
C THR A 118 1.25 -6.72 -3.65
N ALA A 119 1.08 -6.92 -2.36
CA ALA A 119 0.06 -6.26 -1.56
C ALA A 119 0.61 -4.92 -1.05
N GLY A 120 0.01 -3.84 -1.52
CA GLY A 120 0.39 -2.48 -1.18
C GLY A 120 -0.26 -1.97 0.10
N SER A 121 -0.26 -0.64 0.27
CA SER A 121 -0.78 0.04 1.46
C SER A 121 -2.22 -0.35 1.80
N TRP A 122 -2.56 -0.28 3.09
CA TRP A 122 -3.89 -0.57 3.67
C TRP A 122 -4.39 -2.00 3.48
N SER A 123 -3.51 -2.93 3.11
CA SER A 123 -3.83 -4.36 3.01
C SER A 123 -3.81 -5.04 4.36
N GLU A 124 -4.60 -6.08 4.55
CA GLU A 124 -4.53 -6.99 5.69
C GLU A 124 -3.37 -7.96 5.50
N ILE A 125 -2.28 -7.74 6.21
CA ILE A 125 -0.99 -8.41 5.96
C ILE A 125 -0.93 -9.81 6.57
N GLU A 126 -1.50 -10.01 7.76
CA GLU A 126 -1.40 -11.31 8.45
C GLU A 126 -1.90 -12.49 7.61
N PRO A 127 -3.07 -12.43 6.94
CA PRO A 127 -3.51 -13.52 6.07
C PRO A 127 -2.57 -13.78 4.88
N ILE A 128 -1.89 -12.73 4.39
CA ILE A 128 -0.90 -12.85 3.30
C ILE A 128 0.37 -13.54 3.80
N ILE A 129 0.85 -13.19 5.01
CA ILE A 129 1.99 -13.86 5.65
C ILE A 129 1.69 -15.36 5.82
N GLN A 130 0.50 -15.71 6.30
CA GLN A 130 0.11 -17.12 6.44
C GLN A 130 0.06 -17.84 5.09
N PHE A 131 -0.50 -17.24 4.06
CA PHE A 131 -0.49 -17.77 2.70
C PHE A 131 0.94 -18.02 2.20
N ASN A 132 1.85 -17.08 2.41
CA ASN A 132 3.23 -17.14 1.93
C ASN A 132 4.02 -18.31 2.53
N LYS A 133 3.68 -18.78 3.73
CA LYS A 133 4.38 -19.92 4.39
C LYS A 133 4.37 -21.19 3.56
N THR A 134 3.34 -21.41 2.75
CA THR A 134 3.17 -22.63 1.95
C THR A 134 3.10 -22.39 0.46
N ALA A 135 3.09 -21.13 0.04
CA ALA A 135 2.94 -20.76 -1.36
C ALA A 135 4.21 -21.05 -2.16
N LYS A 136 4.07 -21.76 -3.27
CA LYS A 136 5.18 -21.94 -4.25
C LYS A 136 5.59 -20.60 -4.88
N ARG A 137 4.64 -19.70 -5.07
CA ARG A 137 4.83 -18.34 -5.55
C ARG A 137 4.24 -17.39 -4.51
N PRO A 138 5.05 -16.88 -3.59
CA PRO A 138 4.59 -15.98 -2.55
C PRO A 138 4.16 -14.64 -3.16
N PHE A 139 3.49 -13.83 -2.37
CA PHE A 139 3.02 -12.49 -2.73
C PHE A 139 3.75 -11.48 -1.84
N ALA A 140 4.56 -10.62 -2.44
CA ALA A 140 5.25 -9.59 -1.67
C ALA A 140 4.24 -8.67 -0.98
N TYR A 141 4.65 -8.00 0.09
CA TYR A 141 3.78 -7.08 0.80
C TYR A 141 4.53 -5.88 1.38
N THR A 142 3.79 -4.82 1.63
CA THR A 142 4.26 -3.65 2.38
C THR A 142 3.47 -3.50 3.67
N THR A 143 4.07 -2.87 4.68
CA THR A 143 3.37 -2.45 5.90
C THR A 143 3.27 -0.93 5.96
N GLN A 144 2.38 -0.40 6.80
CA GLN A 144 2.19 1.03 6.99
C GLN A 144 2.04 1.35 8.47
N LEU A 145 2.83 2.31 8.96
CA LEU A 145 2.87 2.72 10.36
C LEU A 145 1.96 3.91 10.66
N SER A 146 1.83 4.88 9.74
CA SER A 146 1.10 6.14 9.94
C SER A 146 1.62 6.91 11.17
N LEU A 147 2.92 7.20 11.20
CA LEU A 147 3.61 7.78 12.35
C LEU A 147 3.04 9.14 12.72
N LEU A 148 3.06 10.11 11.80
CA LEU A 148 2.57 11.47 12.07
C LEU A 148 1.08 11.48 12.38
N ALA A 149 0.26 10.88 11.53
CA ALA A 149 -1.19 10.84 11.76
C ALA A 149 -1.56 10.08 13.04
N GLY A 150 -0.81 9.05 13.41
CA GLY A 150 -0.97 8.31 14.66
C GLY A 150 -0.63 9.17 15.88
N TYR A 151 0.48 9.88 15.82
CA TYR A 151 0.90 10.77 16.88
C TYR A 151 -0.06 11.95 17.08
N ILE A 152 -0.49 12.61 16.00
CA ILE A 152 -1.49 13.68 16.06
C ILE A 152 -2.74 13.23 16.81
N ARG A 153 -3.29 12.06 16.46
CA ARG A 153 -4.48 11.52 17.17
C ARG A 153 -4.23 11.34 18.67
N LEU A 154 -3.05 10.88 19.05
CA LEU A 154 -2.67 10.68 20.44
C LEU A 154 -2.50 12.02 21.16
N ALA A 155 -1.78 12.98 20.56
CA ALA A 155 -1.52 14.30 21.10
C ALA A 155 -2.81 15.10 21.27
N VAL A 156 -3.67 15.16 20.26
CA VAL A 156 -4.98 15.84 20.32
C VAL A 156 -5.90 15.20 21.36
N LYS A 157 -5.84 13.89 21.56
CA LYS A 157 -6.60 13.24 22.64
C LYS A 157 -6.15 13.72 24.04
N LYS A 158 -4.84 14.01 24.20
CA LYS A 158 -4.29 14.53 25.48
C LYS A 158 -4.49 16.03 25.63
N THR A 159 -4.45 16.77 24.53
CA THR A 159 -4.47 18.24 24.46
C THR A 159 -5.46 18.67 23.36
N PRO A 160 -6.79 18.59 23.62
CA PRO A 160 -7.84 18.81 22.61
C PRO A 160 -7.82 20.19 21.94
N GLU A 161 -7.27 21.19 22.58
CA GLU A 161 -7.09 22.55 22.06
C GLU A 161 -6.16 22.60 20.83
N ARG A 162 -5.31 21.60 20.64
CA ARG A 162 -4.40 21.50 19.50
C ARG A 162 -5.04 20.88 18.24
N LYS A 163 -6.34 20.59 18.26
CA LYS A 163 -7.03 19.91 17.12
C LYS A 163 -6.91 20.63 15.78
N ASP A 164 -6.77 21.95 15.81
CA ASP A 164 -6.67 22.82 14.63
C ASP A 164 -5.21 23.30 14.38
N ALA A 165 -4.24 22.78 15.14
CA ALA A 165 -2.83 23.10 14.93
C ALA A 165 -2.32 22.52 13.61
N PRO A 166 -1.35 23.20 12.93
CA PRO A 166 -0.72 22.66 11.73
C PRO A 166 -0.14 21.27 11.97
N ALA A 167 -0.40 20.31 11.06
CA ALA A 167 0.02 18.93 11.24
C ALA A 167 1.54 18.80 11.42
N LEU A 168 2.32 19.61 10.70
CA LEU A 168 3.79 19.60 10.80
C LEU A 168 4.31 20.13 12.14
N SER A 169 3.54 20.91 12.91
CA SER A 169 3.96 21.37 14.24
C SER A 169 4.16 20.23 15.23
N PHE A 170 3.48 19.11 15.03
CA PHE A 170 3.58 17.95 15.93
C PHE A 170 4.90 17.19 15.82
N ILE A 171 5.62 17.34 14.71
CA ILE A 171 6.96 16.73 14.57
C ILE A 171 8.02 17.42 15.45
N MET A 172 7.72 18.64 15.92
CA MET A 172 8.59 19.40 16.81
C MET A 172 8.39 19.03 18.29
N ASP A 173 7.41 18.21 18.62
CA ASP A 173 7.19 17.73 19.98
C ASP A 173 8.28 16.73 20.38
N ASP A 174 8.92 16.90 21.52
CA ASP A 174 9.97 15.98 22.03
C ASP A 174 9.43 14.53 22.11
N ALA A 175 8.15 14.36 22.43
CA ALA A 175 7.52 13.07 22.50
C ALA A 175 7.29 12.39 21.14
N PHE A 176 7.42 13.11 20.01
CA PHE A 176 7.22 12.54 18.69
C PHE A 176 8.29 11.49 18.34
N ALA A 177 9.56 11.80 18.60
CA ALA A 177 10.66 10.87 18.36
C ALA A 177 10.48 9.57 19.17
N VAL A 178 10.15 9.69 20.46
CA VAL A 178 9.88 8.53 21.33
C VAL A 178 8.72 7.68 20.79
N TYR A 179 7.63 8.33 20.39
CA TYR A 179 6.50 7.65 19.77
C TYR A 179 6.90 6.91 18.48
N CYS A 180 7.71 7.53 17.62
CA CYS A 180 8.22 6.90 16.42
C CYS A 180 9.03 5.65 16.73
N ASP A 181 9.93 5.70 17.70
CA ASP A 181 10.73 4.56 18.12
C ASP A 181 9.86 3.40 18.63
N GLU A 182 8.86 3.70 19.46
CA GLU A 182 7.90 2.69 19.93
C GLU A 182 7.11 2.04 18.77
N GLN A 183 6.69 2.81 17.77
CA GLN A 183 6.01 2.25 16.61
C GLN A 183 6.95 1.43 15.74
N CYS A 184 8.19 1.89 15.53
CA CYS A 184 9.20 1.19 14.74
C CYS A 184 9.60 -0.15 15.35
N GLN A 185 9.53 -0.34 16.67
CA GLN A 185 9.75 -1.64 17.32
C GLN A 185 8.82 -2.74 16.77
N LYS A 186 7.61 -2.39 16.32
CA LYS A 186 6.67 -3.32 15.70
C LYS A 186 7.20 -3.93 14.40
N LEU A 187 8.10 -3.24 13.72
CA LEU A 187 8.70 -3.71 12.47
C LEU A 187 9.60 -4.94 12.70
N ALA A 188 10.10 -5.13 13.91
CA ALA A 188 10.94 -6.26 14.27
C ALA A 188 10.23 -7.62 14.07
N ALA A 189 8.89 -7.66 14.14
CA ALA A 189 8.11 -8.86 13.93
C ALA A 189 8.31 -9.49 12.54
N ASN A 190 8.53 -8.66 11.52
CA ASN A 190 8.65 -9.10 10.13
C ASN A 190 10.07 -8.92 9.56
N LYS A 191 11.06 -8.57 10.38
CA LYS A 191 12.43 -8.25 9.92
C LYS A 191 13.13 -9.36 9.15
N ASN A 192 12.72 -10.61 9.35
CA ASN A 192 13.30 -11.79 8.70
C ASN A 192 12.39 -12.37 7.60
N ASP A 193 11.29 -11.69 7.24
CA ASP A 193 10.41 -12.16 6.19
C ASP A 193 10.92 -11.71 4.81
N ALA A 194 11.37 -12.66 4.01
CA ALA A 194 11.85 -12.43 2.65
C ALA A 194 10.77 -11.84 1.72
N ASN A 195 9.48 -11.94 2.07
CA ASN A 195 8.39 -11.41 1.26
C ASN A 195 8.05 -9.95 1.60
N LEU A 196 8.66 -9.40 2.64
CA LEU A 196 8.50 -7.99 3.00
C LEU A 196 9.25 -7.11 2.00
N LEU A 197 8.50 -6.34 1.22
CA LEU A 197 9.08 -5.37 0.26
C LEU A 197 9.60 -4.11 0.97
N GLY A 198 8.88 -3.63 1.98
CA GLY A 198 9.24 -2.44 2.73
C GLY A 198 8.11 -1.89 3.58
N HIS A 199 8.36 -0.71 4.16
CA HIS A 199 7.46 -0.04 5.08
C HIS A 199 7.12 1.36 4.59
N PHE A 200 5.86 1.76 4.72
CA PHE A 200 5.46 3.15 4.63
C PHE A 200 5.41 3.76 6.04
N SER A 201 6.13 4.86 6.25
CA SER A 201 6.06 5.60 7.51
C SER A 201 4.71 6.29 7.67
N ASP A 202 4.24 6.88 6.58
CA ASP A 202 3.02 7.68 6.53
C ASP A 202 2.37 7.62 5.14
N ASN A 203 1.23 8.30 5.01
CA ASN A 203 0.52 8.55 3.77
C ASN A 203 0.08 10.01 3.72
N GLU A 204 0.30 10.67 2.59
CA GLU A 204 -0.18 12.03 2.31
C GLU A 204 0.14 13.03 3.43
N ILE A 205 1.42 13.06 3.86
CA ILE A 205 1.87 14.09 4.79
C ILE A 205 1.63 15.45 4.13
N ALA A 206 1.00 16.36 4.88
CA ALA A 206 0.62 17.68 4.38
C ALA A 206 1.86 18.59 4.25
N PHE A 207 2.54 18.54 3.10
CA PHE A 207 3.56 19.51 2.70
C PHE A 207 2.95 20.65 1.86
N MET A 208 1.82 21.19 2.30
CA MET A 208 1.14 22.27 1.60
C MET A 208 1.77 23.62 1.96
N HIS A 209 1.77 24.55 1.02
CA HIS A 209 2.28 25.91 1.26
C HIS A 209 1.60 26.61 2.45
N THR A 210 0.32 26.32 2.68
CA THR A 210 -0.45 26.81 3.84
C THR A 210 0.11 26.25 5.14
N GLU A 211 0.41 24.96 5.23
CA GLU A 211 1.00 24.33 6.42
C GLU A 211 2.33 24.98 6.81
N PHE A 212 3.19 25.28 5.82
CA PHE A 212 4.47 25.97 6.09
C PHE A 212 4.28 27.40 6.56
N LYS A 213 3.32 28.15 5.99
CA LYS A 213 2.99 29.51 6.47
C LYS A 213 2.49 29.49 7.90
N ASP A 214 1.57 28.56 8.22
CA ASP A 214 1.02 28.44 9.55
C ASP A 214 2.09 28.01 10.56
N LEU A 215 3.03 27.16 10.16
CA LEU A 215 4.16 26.74 10.99
C LEU A 215 5.11 27.92 11.28
N LEU A 216 5.45 28.74 10.26
CA LEU A 216 6.29 29.90 10.40
C LEU A 216 5.63 30.97 11.30
N ALA A 217 4.33 31.17 11.18
CA ALA A 217 3.60 32.09 12.04
C ALA A 217 3.63 31.72 13.53
N ILE A 218 3.75 30.44 13.86
CA ILE A 218 3.93 29.96 15.24
C ILE A 218 5.34 30.31 15.75
N ALA A 219 6.36 30.20 14.87
CA ALA A 219 7.74 30.48 15.28
C ALA A 219 8.02 31.96 15.56
N ASP A 220 7.21 32.88 15.02
CA ASP A 220 7.32 34.33 15.19
C ASP A 220 6.46 34.87 16.37
N SER A 221 5.70 34.02 17.07
CA SER A 221 4.82 34.38 18.20
C SER A 221 5.43 33.99 19.55
#